data_dd8a6b9ae311106b334d4bbfde43779d
#
_entry.id   dd8a6b9ae311106b334d4bbfde43779d
#
_cell.length_a   1.000
_cell.length_b   1.000
_cell.length_c   1.000
_cell.angle_alpha   90.00
_cell.angle_beta   90.00
_cell.angle_gamma   90.00
#
_symmetry.space_group_name_H-M   'P 1'
#
loop_
_entity.id
_entity.type
_entity.pdbx_description
1 polymer ?
#
loop_
_entity_poly.entity_id
_entity_poly.type
_entity_poly.pdbx_seq_one_letter_code
_entity_poly.pdbx_strand_id
1 'polypeptide(L)'
;MSFPAWLGIGAQRSGTTWLTDLVTQHPQVGLGTNGKKEQHLLHKVGDGREPESAYLELFPDDGVRRGDWTPQYLRHSSTPAVTARLGGDAPIFVVLRDPVERFRSAMRLAATRGKSWPYPVPITVQTWTGMYADQLDMWAAAVGRERMHVLVYETVRDDPQGAVDSLWRAMGVDPVRLQDTARESASSSRADWEWTPGLRETLQVLYRPQVKRLATDWGLDVSRWTSSA
;
A
#
# COMPACT_ATOMS: atom_id res chain seq x y z
N MET A 1 1.64 24.23 7.03
CA MET A 1 1.04 22.89 7.18
C MET A 1 0.44 22.51 5.83
N SER A 2 0.82 21.39 5.28
CA SER A 2 0.35 20.95 3.98
C SER A 2 -0.03 19.47 4.03
N PHE A 3 -0.79 19.00 3.06
CA PHE A 3 -0.96 17.56 2.83
C PHE A 3 0.39 16.97 2.37
N PRO A 4 0.66 15.69 2.65
CA PRO A 4 1.90 15.06 2.17
C PRO A 4 2.08 15.23 0.65
N ALA A 5 3.31 15.44 0.22
CA ALA A 5 3.68 15.58 -1.20
C ALA A 5 3.44 14.29 -2.01
N TRP A 6 3.29 13.16 -1.34
CA TRP A 6 2.92 11.87 -1.91
C TRP A 6 2.27 10.99 -0.85
N LEU A 7 1.37 10.09 -1.25
CA LEU A 7 0.62 9.22 -0.34
C LEU A 7 0.66 7.76 -0.80
N GLY A 8 1.27 6.89 -0.03
CA GLY A 8 1.21 5.44 -0.19
C GLY A 8 0.05 4.83 0.61
N ILE A 9 -0.91 4.21 -0.07
CA ILE A 9 -2.15 3.77 0.56
C ILE A 9 -2.25 2.25 0.73
N GLY A 10 -1.41 1.46 0.05
CA GLY A 10 -1.56 0.01 0.09
C GLY A 10 -0.54 -0.75 -0.75
N ALA A 11 -0.73 -2.08 -0.80
CA ALA A 11 -1.60 -2.88 0.04
C ALA A 11 -0.80 -3.51 1.18
N GLN A 12 -1.45 -3.76 2.29
CA GLN A 12 -0.78 -4.42 3.42
C GLN A 12 -0.24 -5.80 3.00
N ARG A 13 1.03 -6.11 3.34
CA ARG A 13 1.76 -7.36 3.01
C ARG A 13 2.14 -7.52 1.53
N SER A 14 2.21 -6.41 0.80
CA SER A 14 2.64 -6.36 -0.61
C SER A 14 4.05 -5.76 -0.81
N GLY A 15 4.90 -5.77 0.21
CA GLY A 15 6.27 -5.25 0.08
C GLY A 15 6.41 -3.74 0.29
N THR A 16 5.41 -3.09 0.86
CA THR A 16 5.39 -1.63 1.06
C THR A 16 6.54 -1.09 1.91
N THR A 17 7.05 -1.86 2.87
CA THR A 17 8.21 -1.43 3.68
C THR A 17 9.44 -1.33 2.81
N TRP A 18 9.78 -2.38 2.08
CA TRP A 18 10.89 -2.39 1.16
C TRP A 18 10.78 -1.28 0.09
N LEU A 19 9.59 -1.10 -0.53
CA LEU A 19 9.41 -0.05 -1.52
C LEU A 19 9.53 1.36 -0.91
N THR A 20 9.06 1.57 0.31
CA THR A 20 9.28 2.85 1.02
C THR A 20 10.76 3.11 1.25
N ASP A 21 11.52 2.10 1.68
CA ASP A 21 12.96 2.22 1.93
C ASP A 21 13.71 2.55 0.63
N LEU A 22 13.29 1.98 -0.51
CA LEU A 22 13.84 2.35 -1.82
C LEU A 22 13.50 3.79 -2.21
N VAL A 23 12.23 4.18 -2.08
CA VAL A 23 11.76 5.52 -2.46
C VAL A 23 12.45 6.62 -1.65
N THR A 24 12.69 6.38 -0.37
CA THR A 24 13.34 7.35 0.53
C THR A 24 14.87 7.40 0.41
N GLN A 25 15.49 6.61 -0.47
CA GLN A 25 16.90 6.80 -0.83
C GLN A 25 17.14 8.09 -1.62
N HIS A 26 16.10 8.69 -2.20
CA HIS A 26 16.23 9.95 -2.90
C HIS A 26 16.45 11.11 -1.91
N PRO A 27 17.47 11.98 -2.10
CA PRO A 27 17.81 13.03 -1.14
C PRO A 27 16.71 14.08 -0.91
N GLN A 28 15.82 14.26 -1.88
CA GLN A 28 14.69 15.19 -1.80
C GLN A 28 13.37 14.54 -1.34
N VAL A 29 13.35 13.23 -1.05
CA VAL A 29 12.15 12.50 -0.67
C VAL A 29 12.28 12.02 0.78
N GLY A 30 11.24 12.22 1.57
CA GLY A 30 11.24 11.85 2.98
C GLY A 30 9.88 11.44 3.51
N LEU A 31 9.89 10.91 4.71
CA LEU A 31 8.68 10.64 5.50
C LEU A 31 8.26 11.88 6.28
N GLY A 32 7.12 11.81 6.96
CA GLY A 32 6.72 12.85 7.90
C GLY A 32 7.82 13.18 8.91
N THR A 33 7.80 14.37 9.51
CA THR A 33 8.86 14.89 10.40
C THR A 33 9.23 13.98 11.57
N ASN A 34 8.34 13.08 11.97
CA ASN A 34 8.59 12.07 13.00
C ASN A 34 9.35 10.82 12.48
N GLY A 35 9.70 10.77 11.18
CA GLY A 35 10.41 9.66 10.54
C GLY A 35 9.63 8.35 10.44
N LYS A 36 8.37 8.33 10.86
CA LYS A 36 7.57 7.09 10.81
C LYS A 36 7.03 6.85 9.40
N LYS A 37 7.13 5.61 8.95
CA LYS A 37 6.54 5.18 7.67
C LYS A 37 5.03 5.23 7.69
N GLU A 38 4.41 4.63 8.69
CA GLU A 38 2.96 4.45 8.82
C GLU A 38 2.41 5.39 9.89
N GLN A 39 1.76 6.47 9.48
CA GLN A 39 1.23 7.46 10.42
C GLN A 39 -0.04 6.97 11.13
N HIS A 40 -0.86 6.17 10.44
CA HIS A 40 -2.14 5.70 10.97
C HIS A 40 -3.07 6.83 11.47
N LEU A 41 -2.99 8.02 10.87
CA LEU A 41 -3.77 9.19 11.27
C LEU A 41 -4.87 9.54 10.28
N LEU A 42 -4.62 9.46 8.96
CA LEU A 42 -5.56 9.95 7.96
C LEU A 42 -6.95 9.28 8.04
N HIS A 43 -7.02 7.99 8.33
CA HIS A 43 -8.30 7.32 8.55
C HIS A 43 -9.00 7.78 9.84
N LYS A 44 -8.24 8.15 10.87
CA LYS A 44 -8.82 8.70 12.11
C LYS A 44 -9.36 10.12 11.90
N VAL A 45 -8.69 10.92 11.07
CA VAL A 45 -9.20 12.21 10.61
C VAL A 45 -10.49 12.01 9.82
N GLY A 46 -10.52 11.06 8.89
CA GLY A 46 -11.71 10.72 8.12
C GLY A 46 -12.89 10.23 8.95
N ASP A 47 -12.61 9.56 10.07
CA ASP A 47 -13.61 9.08 11.02
C ASP A 47 -14.00 10.13 12.08
N GLY A 48 -13.41 11.33 12.03
CA GLY A 48 -13.64 12.41 13.03
C GLY A 48 -13.03 12.15 14.41
N ARG A 49 -12.09 11.21 14.53
CA ARG A 49 -11.42 10.86 15.79
C ARG A 49 -10.17 11.70 16.09
N GLU A 50 -9.62 12.33 15.09
CA GLU A 50 -8.46 13.22 15.18
C GLU A 50 -8.69 14.46 14.34
N PRO A 51 -8.17 15.63 14.76
CA PRO A 51 -8.24 16.85 13.97
C PRO A 51 -7.29 16.76 12.76
N GLU A 52 -7.61 17.49 11.70
CA GLU A 52 -6.78 17.55 10.49
C GLU A 52 -5.35 18.03 10.76
N SER A 53 -5.21 18.99 11.68
CA SER A 53 -3.91 19.53 12.09
C SER A 53 -2.96 18.45 12.60
N ALA A 54 -3.46 17.43 13.31
CA ALA A 54 -2.64 16.32 13.81
C ALA A 54 -1.94 15.53 12.68
N TYR A 55 -2.53 15.51 11.48
CA TYR A 55 -1.93 14.89 10.31
C TYR A 55 -1.09 15.87 9.50
N LEU A 56 -1.60 17.08 9.24
CA LEU A 56 -0.96 18.06 8.37
C LEU A 56 0.34 18.62 8.95
N GLU A 57 0.46 18.73 10.28
CA GLU A 57 1.69 19.19 10.97
C GLU A 57 2.90 18.29 10.74
N LEU A 58 2.69 17.04 10.33
CA LEU A 58 3.77 16.11 10.00
C LEU A 58 4.46 16.41 8.66
N PHE A 59 3.87 17.30 7.84
CA PHE A 59 4.32 17.56 6.48
C PHE A 59 4.51 19.06 6.24
N PRO A 60 5.53 19.69 6.85
CA PRO A 60 5.87 21.08 6.60
C PRO A 60 6.38 21.25 5.16
N ASP A 61 6.24 22.45 4.63
CA ASP A 61 6.88 22.84 3.37
C ASP A 61 8.32 23.29 3.66
N ASP A 62 9.23 22.33 3.67
CA ASP A 62 10.66 22.53 3.99
C ASP A 62 11.58 22.15 2.82
N GLY A 63 11.00 22.07 1.61
CA GLY A 63 11.74 21.70 0.40
C GLY A 63 11.95 20.20 0.22
N VAL A 64 11.55 19.38 1.19
CA VAL A 64 11.58 17.91 1.09
C VAL A 64 10.19 17.42 0.65
N ARG A 65 10.15 16.51 -0.31
CA ARG A 65 8.91 15.82 -0.73
C ARG A 65 8.51 14.79 0.33
N ARG A 66 7.86 15.27 1.39
CA ARG A 66 7.46 14.42 2.52
C ARG A 66 6.18 13.65 2.22
N GLY A 67 6.15 12.39 2.63
CA GLY A 67 4.98 11.53 2.42
C GLY A 67 4.69 10.58 3.57
N ASP A 68 3.60 9.85 3.40
CA ASP A 68 3.13 8.81 4.31
C ASP A 68 2.83 7.54 3.51
N TRP A 69 3.30 6.40 3.96
CA TRP A 69 2.88 5.12 3.40
C TRP A 69 2.22 4.26 4.48
N THR A 70 0.92 4.40 4.62
CA THR A 70 0.12 3.59 5.54
C THR A 70 -0.75 2.59 4.75
N PRO A 71 -0.34 1.32 4.65
CA PRO A 71 -0.99 0.35 3.76
C PRO A 71 -2.45 0.03 4.08
N GLN A 72 -2.91 0.42 5.25
CA GLN A 72 -4.30 0.22 5.66
C GLN A 72 -5.26 1.23 5.01
N TYR A 73 -4.77 2.37 4.51
CA TYR A 73 -5.62 3.39 3.91
C TYR A 73 -6.41 2.88 2.71
N LEU A 74 -5.84 1.96 1.93
CA LEU A 74 -6.48 1.40 0.76
C LEU A 74 -7.89 0.85 1.05
N ARG A 75 -8.05 0.16 2.17
CA ARG A 75 -9.30 -0.50 2.56
C ARG A 75 -10.24 0.33 3.44
N HIS A 76 -9.78 1.49 3.94
CA HIS A 76 -10.59 2.37 4.78
C HIS A 76 -11.46 3.29 3.95
N SER A 77 -12.78 3.17 4.05
CA SER A 77 -13.74 3.92 3.25
C SER A 77 -13.75 5.43 3.53
N SER A 78 -13.31 5.86 4.71
CA SER A 78 -13.21 7.29 5.06
C SER A 78 -11.99 7.99 4.47
N THR A 79 -10.90 7.26 4.17
CA THR A 79 -9.66 7.87 3.69
C THR A 79 -9.74 8.48 2.28
N PRO A 80 -10.42 7.90 1.28
CA PRO A 80 -10.54 8.54 -0.02
C PRO A 80 -11.19 9.91 0.06
N ALA A 81 -12.28 10.06 0.81
CA ALA A 81 -13.01 11.31 0.93
C ALA A 81 -12.17 12.41 1.61
N VAL A 82 -11.47 12.10 2.70
CA VAL A 82 -10.60 13.08 3.36
C VAL A 82 -9.39 13.43 2.49
N THR A 83 -8.85 12.45 1.73
CA THR A 83 -7.77 12.71 0.77
C THR A 83 -8.22 13.62 -0.37
N ALA A 84 -9.42 13.41 -0.91
CA ALA A 84 -9.98 14.30 -1.95
C ALA A 84 -10.13 15.73 -1.46
N ARG A 85 -10.52 15.91 -0.20
CA ARG A 85 -10.72 17.24 0.40
C ARG A 85 -9.42 17.96 0.76
N LEU A 86 -8.40 17.24 1.23
CA LEU A 86 -7.16 17.82 1.74
C LEU A 86 -5.97 17.68 0.79
N GLY A 87 -6.01 16.68 -0.08
CA GLY A 87 -4.82 16.14 -0.74
C GLY A 87 -4.34 16.89 -2.00
N GLY A 88 -5.06 17.90 -2.48
CA GLY A 88 -4.69 18.58 -3.73
C GLY A 88 -4.35 17.58 -4.84
N ASP A 89 -3.22 17.79 -5.54
CA ASP A 89 -2.75 16.97 -6.66
C ASP A 89 -1.68 15.93 -6.26
N ALA A 90 -1.50 15.67 -4.98
CA ALA A 90 -0.49 14.71 -4.51
C ALA A 90 -0.67 13.33 -5.17
N PRO A 91 0.39 12.71 -5.74
CA PRO A 91 0.31 11.38 -6.32
C PRO A 91 0.05 10.32 -5.24
N ILE A 92 -0.74 9.31 -5.62
CA ILE A 92 -1.18 8.23 -4.73
C ILE A 92 -0.57 6.92 -5.20
N PHE A 93 0.19 6.27 -4.34
CA PHE A 93 0.95 5.07 -4.65
C PHE A 93 0.31 3.83 -4.03
N VAL A 94 0.20 2.80 -4.83
CA VAL A 94 -0.31 1.50 -4.41
C VAL A 94 0.62 0.43 -4.96
N VAL A 95 1.04 -0.52 -4.15
CA VAL A 95 1.68 -1.75 -4.62
C VAL A 95 0.81 -2.94 -4.25
N LEU A 96 0.45 -3.72 -5.24
CA LEU A 96 -0.39 -4.91 -5.12
C LEU A 96 0.46 -6.17 -5.28
N ARG A 97 0.05 -7.24 -4.65
CA ARG A 97 0.64 -8.56 -4.75
C ARG A 97 -0.48 -9.57 -4.98
N ASP A 98 -0.16 -10.76 -5.52
CA ASP A 98 -1.12 -11.86 -5.56
C ASP A 98 -1.94 -11.90 -4.24
N PRO A 99 -3.27 -11.72 -4.29
CA PRO A 99 -4.08 -11.56 -3.09
C PRO A 99 -4.09 -12.83 -2.22
N VAL A 100 -3.90 -14.01 -2.79
CA VAL A 100 -3.77 -15.28 -2.06
C VAL A 100 -2.45 -15.33 -1.29
N GLU A 101 -1.34 -14.96 -1.95
CA GLU A 101 -0.02 -14.92 -1.30
C GLU A 101 0.08 -13.78 -0.27
N ARG A 102 -0.57 -12.64 -0.54
CA ARG A 102 -0.72 -11.57 0.44
C ARG A 102 -1.48 -12.07 1.69
N PHE A 103 -2.61 -12.76 1.49
CA PHE A 103 -3.41 -13.34 2.57
C PHE A 103 -2.56 -14.30 3.42
N ARG A 104 -1.87 -15.25 2.77
CA ARG A 104 -0.95 -16.17 3.45
C ARG A 104 0.10 -15.43 4.28
N SER A 105 0.71 -14.39 3.71
CA SER A 105 1.70 -13.56 4.41
C SER A 105 1.11 -12.86 5.66
N ALA A 106 -0.15 -12.43 5.59
CA ALA A 106 -0.83 -11.82 6.73
C ALA A 106 -1.13 -12.83 7.85
N MET A 107 -1.57 -14.03 7.48
CA MET A 107 -1.84 -15.10 8.45
C MET A 107 -0.57 -15.61 9.13
N ARG A 108 0.54 -15.73 8.38
CA ARG A 108 1.85 -16.06 8.98
C ARG A 108 2.32 -15.00 9.96
N LEU A 109 2.15 -13.72 9.65
CA LEU A 109 2.47 -12.64 10.59
C LEU A 109 1.58 -12.72 11.85
N ALA A 110 0.30 -13.00 11.69
CA ALA A 110 -0.61 -13.16 12.82
C ALA A 110 -0.18 -14.33 13.72
N ALA A 111 0.18 -15.47 13.13
CA ALA A 111 0.70 -16.63 13.86
C ALA A 111 2.00 -16.31 14.63
N THR A 112 2.91 -15.53 14.03
CA THR A 112 4.16 -15.10 14.70
C THR A 112 3.88 -14.21 15.93
N ARG A 113 2.87 -13.35 15.86
CA ARG A 113 2.50 -12.44 16.96
C ARG A 113 1.69 -13.12 18.05
N GLY A 114 1.12 -14.30 17.77
CA GLY A 114 0.43 -15.14 18.72
C GLY A 114 -0.64 -14.40 19.55
N LYS A 115 -0.76 -14.77 20.84
CA LYS A 115 -1.73 -14.17 21.79
C LYS A 115 -1.43 -12.71 22.14
N SER A 116 -0.27 -12.17 21.78
CA SER A 116 0.09 -10.75 22.00
C SER A 116 -0.62 -9.79 21.03
N TRP A 117 -1.28 -10.31 20.00
CA TRP A 117 -2.17 -9.52 19.17
C TRP A 117 -3.49 -9.31 19.89
N PRO A 118 -3.96 -8.06 20.12
CA PRO A 118 -5.14 -7.79 20.94
C PRO A 118 -6.45 -8.37 20.37
N TYR A 119 -6.43 -8.78 19.08
CA TYR A 119 -7.57 -9.43 18.44
C TYR A 119 -7.06 -10.52 17.48
N PRO A 120 -7.76 -11.68 17.40
CA PRO A 120 -7.50 -12.59 16.28
C PRO A 120 -7.67 -11.81 14.99
N VAL A 121 -6.67 -11.89 14.09
CA VAL A 121 -6.79 -11.21 12.78
C VAL A 121 -7.99 -11.85 12.07
N PRO A 122 -9.12 -11.15 11.92
CA PRO A 122 -10.28 -11.78 11.34
C PRO A 122 -9.97 -12.18 9.90
N ILE A 123 -10.20 -13.43 9.55
CA ILE A 123 -10.08 -13.93 8.16
C ILE A 123 -10.83 -12.98 7.22
N THR A 124 -12.01 -12.52 7.61
CA THR A 124 -12.85 -11.56 6.88
C THR A 124 -12.11 -10.26 6.55
N VAL A 125 -11.37 -9.67 7.49
CA VAL A 125 -10.59 -8.46 7.24
C VAL A 125 -9.46 -8.74 6.26
N GLN A 126 -8.79 -9.89 6.39
CA GLN A 126 -7.72 -10.26 5.46
C GLN A 126 -8.28 -10.59 4.07
N THR A 127 -9.44 -11.18 4.00
CA THR A 127 -10.16 -11.41 2.73
C THR A 127 -10.51 -10.09 2.07
N TRP A 128 -11.14 -9.17 2.79
CA TRP A 128 -11.47 -7.83 2.28
C TRP A 128 -10.23 -7.06 1.80
N THR A 129 -9.10 -7.17 2.50
CA THR A 129 -7.86 -6.50 2.11
C THR A 129 -7.34 -6.94 0.72
N GLY A 130 -7.76 -8.08 0.21
CA GLY A 130 -7.43 -8.57 -1.14
C GLY A 130 -8.44 -8.21 -2.24
N MET A 131 -9.54 -7.52 -1.90
CA MET A 131 -10.55 -7.06 -2.86
C MET A 131 -10.09 -5.76 -3.53
N TYR A 132 -9.00 -5.85 -4.29
CA TYR A 132 -8.26 -4.67 -4.75
C TYR A 132 -9.00 -3.81 -5.75
N ALA A 133 -9.69 -4.41 -6.73
CA ALA A 133 -10.37 -3.65 -7.78
C ALA A 133 -11.45 -2.74 -7.18
N ASP A 134 -12.24 -3.26 -6.26
CA ASP A 134 -13.28 -2.47 -5.58
C ASP A 134 -12.67 -1.31 -4.77
N GLN A 135 -11.53 -1.58 -4.09
CA GLN A 135 -10.83 -0.55 -3.31
C GLN A 135 -10.21 0.52 -4.21
N LEU A 136 -9.59 0.12 -5.32
CA LEU A 136 -9.02 1.06 -6.29
C LEU A 136 -10.11 1.92 -6.95
N ASP A 137 -11.26 1.33 -7.29
CA ASP A 137 -12.37 2.08 -7.88
C ASP A 137 -12.96 3.08 -6.88
N MET A 138 -13.08 2.71 -5.61
CA MET A 138 -13.50 3.63 -4.53
C MET A 138 -12.53 4.81 -4.41
N TRP A 139 -11.23 4.56 -4.48
CA TRP A 139 -10.22 5.62 -4.45
C TRP A 139 -10.26 6.48 -5.71
N ALA A 140 -10.30 5.87 -6.90
CA ALA A 140 -10.34 6.59 -8.17
C ALA A 140 -11.58 7.50 -8.28
N ALA A 141 -12.72 7.05 -7.79
CA ALA A 141 -13.94 7.85 -7.75
C ALA A 141 -13.82 9.10 -6.87
N ALA A 142 -12.99 9.05 -5.82
CA ALA A 142 -12.83 10.17 -4.89
C ALA A 142 -11.71 11.14 -5.30
N VAL A 143 -10.57 10.63 -5.76
CA VAL A 143 -9.35 11.44 -5.96
C VAL A 143 -8.94 11.62 -7.41
N GLY A 144 -9.60 10.93 -8.35
CA GLY A 144 -9.19 10.86 -9.75
C GLY A 144 -8.18 9.73 -10.00
N ARG A 145 -8.41 9.00 -11.08
CA ARG A 145 -7.59 7.85 -11.46
C ARG A 145 -6.18 8.27 -11.89
N GLU A 146 -6.05 9.42 -12.51
CA GLU A 146 -4.81 10.01 -13.03
C GLU A 146 -3.76 10.25 -11.94
N ARG A 147 -4.21 10.40 -10.68
CA ARG A 147 -3.33 10.54 -9.51
C ARG A 147 -2.84 9.20 -8.97
N MET A 148 -3.42 8.09 -9.40
CA MET A 148 -3.16 6.77 -8.84
C MET A 148 -2.11 6.02 -9.64
N HIS A 149 -0.98 5.73 -9.02
CA HIS A 149 0.11 4.94 -9.55
C HIS A 149 0.10 3.56 -8.92
N VAL A 150 -0.42 2.57 -9.64
CA VAL A 150 -0.58 1.20 -9.15
C VAL A 150 0.54 0.32 -9.70
N LEU A 151 1.29 -0.27 -8.81
CA LEU A 151 2.42 -1.15 -9.09
C LEU A 151 2.07 -2.60 -8.75
N VAL A 152 2.63 -3.53 -9.48
CA VAL A 152 2.58 -4.97 -9.18
C VAL A 152 3.88 -5.37 -8.48
N TYR A 153 3.78 -5.96 -7.30
CA TYR A 153 4.93 -6.32 -6.47
C TYR A 153 5.96 -7.19 -7.20
N GLU A 154 5.50 -8.13 -8.01
CA GLU A 154 6.35 -9.03 -8.79
C GLU A 154 7.17 -8.26 -9.82
N THR A 155 6.62 -7.21 -10.42
CA THR A 155 7.32 -6.31 -11.34
C THR A 155 8.32 -5.43 -10.60
N VAL A 156 7.92 -4.85 -9.46
CA VAL A 156 8.82 -4.06 -8.60
C VAL A 156 10.03 -4.88 -8.15
N ARG A 157 9.80 -6.15 -7.82
CA ARG A 157 10.88 -7.07 -7.42
C ARG A 157 11.88 -7.33 -8.53
N ASP A 158 11.41 -7.44 -9.76
CA ASP A 158 12.23 -7.78 -10.92
C ASP A 158 12.99 -6.54 -11.45
N ASP A 159 12.39 -5.35 -11.32
CA ASP A 159 13.01 -4.07 -11.68
C ASP A 159 12.71 -2.99 -10.61
N PRO A 160 13.43 -3.01 -9.48
CA PRO A 160 13.22 -2.03 -8.43
C PRO A 160 13.62 -0.60 -8.84
N GLN A 161 14.67 -0.43 -9.69
CA GLN A 161 15.07 0.88 -10.17
C GLN A 161 13.99 1.52 -11.03
N GLY A 162 13.48 0.81 -12.05
CA GLY A 162 12.41 1.33 -12.91
C GLY A 162 11.13 1.63 -12.15
N ALA A 163 10.81 0.83 -11.14
CA ALA A 163 9.67 1.07 -10.28
C ALA A 163 9.79 2.40 -9.51
N VAL A 164 10.92 2.62 -8.80
CA VAL A 164 11.08 3.88 -8.03
C VAL A 164 11.28 5.08 -8.93
N ASP A 165 11.91 4.94 -10.10
CA ASP A 165 12.02 6.00 -11.10
C ASP A 165 10.64 6.56 -11.49
N SER A 166 9.66 5.66 -11.67
CA SER A 166 8.30 6.06 -12.00
C SER A 166 7.64 6.84 -10.85
N LEU A 167 7.87 6.44 -9.60
CA LEU A 167 7.34 7.14 -8.43
C LEU A 167 8.02 8.49 -8.22
N TRP A 168 9.32 8.59 -8.38
CA TRP A 168 10.06 9.85 -8.27
C TRP A 168 9.60 10.87 -9.33
N ARG A 169 9.42 10.45 -10.59
CA ARG A 169 8.85 11.32 -11.62
C ARG A 169 7.44 11.80 -11.26
N ALA A 170 6.62 10.93 -10.72
CA ALA A 170 5.28 11.32 -10.25
C ALA A 170 5.32 12.32 -9.09
N MET A 171 6.36 12.28 -8.24
CA MET A 171 6.60 13.28 -7.19
C MET A 171 7.21 14.58 -7.71
N GLY A 172 7.58 14.66 -9.01
CA GLY A 172 8.23 15.81 -9.60
C GLY A 172 9.70 15.96 -9.20
N VAL A 173 10.41 14.83 -8.97
CA VAL A 173 11.86 14.80 -8.75
C VAL A 173 12.53 13.93 -9.79
N ASP A 174 13.77 14.30 -10.18
CA ASP A 174 14.55 13.56 -11.15
C ASP A 174 15.05 12.24 -10.55
N PRO A 175 14.93 11.10 -11.25
CA PRO A 175 15.41 9.83 -10.73
C PRO A 175 16.90 9.83 -10.40
N VAL A 176 17.24 9.14 -9.32
CA VAL A 176 18.64 8.89 -8.92
C VAL A 176 18.92 7.39 -8.90
N ARG A 177 20.20 7.01 -8.97
CA ARG A 177 20.55 5.60 -8.86
C ARG A 177 20.35 5.09 -7.44
N LEU A 178 19.63 3.99 -7.29
CA LEU A 178 19.52 3.28 -6.02
C LEU A 178 20.90 2.80 -5.56
N GLN A 179 21.21 3.05 -4.30
CA GLN A 179 22.48 2.61 -3.67
C GLN A 179 22.36 1.15 -3.22
N ASP A 180 21.22 0.78 -2.67
CA ASP A 180 20.93 -0.57 -2.21
C ASP A 180 19.53 -0.99 -2.68
N THR A 181 19.47 -2.10 -3.38
CA THR A 181 18.23 -2.76 -3.78
C THR A 181 17.96 -4.00 -2.93
N ALA A 182 18.85 -4.29 -1.97
CA ALA A 182 18.73 -5.46 -1.13
C ALA A 182 17.38 -5.41 -0.41
N ARG A 183 16.64 -6.45 -0.63
CA ARG A 183 15.45 -6.73 0.13
C ARG A 183 15.91 -7.13 1.52
N GLU A 184 15.79 -6.24 2.50
CA GLU A 184 15.78 -6.75 3.86
C GLU A 184 14.80 -7.91 3.88
N SER A 185 15.26 -9.06 4.33
CA SER A 185 14.42 -10.25 4.41
C SER A 185 13.18 -9.83 5.17
N ALA A 186 12.14 -9.49 4.41
CA ALA A 186 10.89 -9.00 4.94
C ALA A 186 10.60 -9.85 6.14
N SER A 187 10.40 -9.25 7.29
CA SER A 187 10.13 -9.92 8.55
C SER A 187 9.67 -11.34 8.27
N SER A 188 10.65 -12.24 8.22
CA SER A 188 10.39 -13.63 7.94
C SER A 188 9.58 -14.08 9.14
N SER A 189 8.27 -13.91 9.07
CA SER A 189 7.40 -14.56 10.01
C SER A 189 7.72 -16.04 9.85
N ARG A 190 8.60 -16.54 10.70
CA ARG A 190 9.07 -17.94 10.69
C ARG A 190 7.97 -18.87 11.18
N ALA A 191 6.85 -18.34 11.69
CA ALA A 191 5.75 -19.16 12.10
C ALA A 191 5.13 -19.85 10.87
N ASP A 192 5.08 -21.15 10.91
CA ASP A 192 4.31 -21.92 9.95
C ASP A 192 2.83 -21.68 10.23
N TRP A 193 2.15 -21.28 9.18
CA TRP A 193 0.70 -21.21 9.14
C TRP A 193 0.24 -22.06 7.96
N GLU A 194 -0.56 -23.06 8.28
CA GLU A 194 -1.09 -23.99 7.29
C GLU A 194 -2.47 -23.54 6.82
N TRP A 195 -2.76 -23.82 5.56
CA TRP A 195 -4.06 -23.56 4.99
C TRP A 195 -5.13 -24.43 5.65
N THR A 196 -6.21 -23.81 6.11
CA THR A 196 -7.43 -24.57 6.40
C THR A 196 -7.89 -25.25 5.09
N PRO A 197 -8.26 -26.55 5.12
CA PRO A 197 -8.73 -27.24 3.94
C PRO A 197 -9.82 -26.45 3.19
N GLY A 198 -9.66 -26.30 1.87
CA GLY A 198 -10.58 -25.58 0.98
C GLY A 198 -10.49 -24.05 1.04
N LEU A 199 -9.79 -23.44 2.00
CA LEU A 199 -9.73 -21.97 2.12
C LEU A 199 -8.96 -21.32 0.98
N ARG A 200 -7.87 -21.95 0.52
CA ARG A 200 -7.08 -21.42 -0.60
C ARG A 200 -7.91 -21.35 -1.88
N GLU A 201 -8.59 -22.42 -2.20
CA GLU A 201 -9.46 -22.57 -3.37
C GLU A 201 -10.63 -21.58 -3.30
N THR A 202 -11.24 -21.42 -2.12
CA THR A 202 -12.28 -20.43 -1.88
C THR A 202 -11.78 -19.02 -2.16
N LEU A 203 -10.59 -18.65 -1.68
CA LEU A 203 -10.00 -17.35 -1.93
C LEU A 203 -9.64 -17.13 -3.40
N GLN A 204 -9.15 -18.14 -4.10
CA GLN A 204 -8.89 -18.06 -5.54
C GLN A 204 -10.18 -17.75 -6.31
N VAL A 205 -11.26 -18.47 -6.02
CA VAL A 205 -12.58 -18.21 -6.63
C VAL A 205 -13.07 -16.79 -6.33
N LEU A 206 -12.95 -16.37 -5.07
CA LEU A 206 -13.39 -15.05 -4.64
C LEU A 206 -12.60 -13.91 -5.30
N TYR A 207 -11.29 -14.07 -5.44
CA TYR A 207 -10.43 -13.02 -6.01
C TYR A 207 -10.39 -13.01 -7.53
N ARG A 208 -10.77 -14.09 -8.21
CA ARG A 208 -10.75 -14.15 -9.68
C ARG A 208 -11.44 -12.96 -10.37
N PRO A 209 -12.66 -12.54 -10.02
CA PRO A 209 -13.27 -11.36 -10.64
C PRO A 209 -12.51 -10.06 -10.34
N GLN A 210 -11.91 -9.93 -9.16
CA GLN A 210 -11.08 -8.80 -8.80
C GLN A 210 -9.81 -8.73 -9.67
N VAL A 211 -9.10 -9.85 -9.79
CA VAL A 211 -7.88 -9.97 -10.58
C VAL A 211 -8.16 -9.74 -12.06
N LYS A 212 -9.28 -10.24 -12.58
CA LYS A 212 -9.72 -9.97 -13.96
C LYS A 212 -9.90 -8.46 -14.19
N ARG A 213 -10.60 -7.75 -13.29
CA ARG A 213 -10.78 -6.30 -13.39
C ARG A 213 -9.46 -5.53 -13.30
N LEU A 214 -8.51 -5.98 -12.48
CA LEU A 214 -7.17 -5.36 -12.44
C LEU A 214 -6.48 -5.44 -13.80
N ALA A 215 -6.61 -6.57 -14.50
CA ALA A 215 -6.05 -6.71 -15.84
C ALA A 215 -6.81 -5.89 -16.88
N THR A 216 -8.15 -5.98 -16.91
CA THR A 216 -8.97 -5.36 -17.97
C THR A 216 -9.18 -3.86 -17.77
N ASP A 217 -9.51 -3.43 -16.54
CA ASP A 217 -9.92 -2.06 -16.28
C ASP A 217 -8.75 -1.20 -15.81
N TRP A 218 -7.76 -1.81 -15.12
CA TRP A 218 -6.59 -1.11 -14.61
C TRP A 218 -5.33 -1.32 -15.46
N GLY A 219 -5.34 -2.24 -16.42
CA GLY A 219 -4.21 -2.51 -17.33
C GLY A 219 -2.98 -3.10 -16.64
N LEU A 220 -3.16 -3.80 -15.51
CA LEU A 220 -2.06 -4.36 -14.74
C LEU A 220 -1.67 -5.74 -15.27
N ASP A 221 -0.37 -6.01 -15.37
CA ASP A 221 0.13 -7.36 -15.64
C ASP A 221 0.09 -8.21 -14.36
N VAL A 222 -0.99 -8.96 -14.22
CA VAL A 222 -1.23 -9.90 -13.11
C VAL A 222 -1.14 -11.37 -13.57
N SER A 223 -0.54 -11.63 -14.74
CA SER A 223 -0.46 -12.97 -15.35
C SER A 223 0.26 -13.99 -14.46
N ARG A 224 1.13 -13.54 -13.57
CA ARG A 224 1.87 -14.39 -12.62
C ARG A 224 1.12 -14.71 -11.34
N TRP A 225 -0.10 -14.20 -11.16
CA TRP A 225 -0.86 -14.42 -9.93
C TRP A 225 -1.64 -15.73 -9.99
N THR A 226 -1.69 -16.46 -8.89
CA THR A 226 -2.37 -17.76 -8.80
C THR A 226 -3.88 -17.67 -8.96
N SER A 227 -4.46 -16.48 -8.81
CA SER A 227 -5.87 -16.17 -8.99
C SER A 227 -6.22 -15.61 -10.38
N SER A 228 -5.24 -15.54 -11.30
CA SER A 228 -5.47 -15.12 -12.70
C SER A 228 -5.99 -16.24 -13.61
N ALA A 229 -5.88 -17.50 -13.17
CA ALA A 229 -6.33 -18.69 -13.91
C ALA A 229 -7.82 -18.99 -13.68
#